data_33e1ad31163f778b0a8249e19dd5e2b0
#
_entry.id   33e1ad31163f778b0a8249e19dd5e2b0
#
_cell.length_a   1.000
_cell.length_b   1.000
_cell.length_c   1.000
_cell.angle_alpha   90.00
_cell.angle_beta   90.00
_cell.angle_gamma   90.00
#
_symmetry.space_group_name_H-M   'P 1'
#
loop_
_entity.id
_entity.type
_entity.pdbx_description
1 polymer ?
#
loop_
_entity_poly.entity_id
_entity_poly.type
_entity_poly.pdbx_seq_one_letter_code
_entity_poly.pdbx_strand_id
1 'polypeptide(L)'
;MASQKRLIKELAAYKKDPNPCLASLSADGDNLYKWTAVMRGTEGTAYENGLWQVEINIPENYPLQPPTMLFRTKICHPNIHFDTGEVCIDVLKTQWSPAWTISSACTAVSAMLSLPEPDSPLNIDAANLVRCGDESAMEGLIRYYVNKYASGN
;
A
#
# COMPACT_ATOMS: atom_id res chain seq x y z
N MET A 1 9.60 -13.46 21.39
CA MET A 1 10.50 -12.46 20.83
C MET A 1 9.89 -11.08 20.94
N ALA A 2 10.71 -10.04 21.06
CA ALA A 2 10.23 -8.67 21.19
C ALA A 2 9.33 -8.22 20.03
N SER A 3 9.64 -8.64 18.82
CA SER A 3 8.83 -8.32 17.65
C SER A 3 7.42 -8.91 17.72
N GLN A 4 7.27 -10.12 18.25
CA GLN A 4 5.95 -10.74 18.40
C GLN A 4 5.05 -9.93 19.34
N LYS A 5 5.57 -9.51 20.48
CA LYS A 5 4.82 -8.69 21.44
C LYS A 5 4.38 -7.38 20.80
N ARG A 6 5.29 -6.75 20.06
CA ARG A 6 4.99 -5.50 19.38
C ARG A 6 3.88 -5.69 18.33
N LEU A 7 3.96 -6.72 17.52
CA LEU A 7 2.95 -6.99 16.47
C LEU A 7 1.57 -7.27 17.07
N ILE A 8 1.51 -8.01 18.18
CA ILE A 8 0.26 -8.24 18.91
C ILE A 8 -0.33 -6.93 19.42
N LYS A 9 0.52 -6.04 19.96
CA LYS A 9 0.07 -4.72 20.42
C LYS A 9 -0.44 -3.86 19.26
N GLU A 10 0.22 -3.92 18.10
CA GLU A 10 -0.22 -3.17 16.92
C GLU A 10 -1.57 -3.65 16.43
N LEU A 11 -1.82 -4.97 16.39
CA LEU A 11 -3.12 -5.52 16.04
C LEU A 11 -4.22 -5.07 16.99
N ALA A 12 -3.93 -5.08 18.29
CA ALA A 12 -4.88 -4.62 19.30
C ALA A 12 -5.18 -3.13 19.15
N ALA A 13 -4.15 -2.33 18.89
CA ALA A 13 -4.29 -0.88 18.66
C ALA A 13 -5.15 -0.59 17.42
N TYR A 14 -4.94 -1.33 16.35
CA TYR A 14 -5.76 -1.19 15.13
C TYR A 14 -7.23 -1.51 15.40
N LYS A 15 -7.51 -2.59 16.15
CA LYS A 15 -8.90 -2.96 16.51
C LYS A 15 -9.59 -1.86 17.30
N LYS A 16 -8.85 -1.21 18.20
CA LYS A 16 -9.37 -0.14 19.05
C LYS A 16 -9.59 1.15 18.29
N ASP A 17 -8.69 1.47 17.36
CA ASP A 17 -8.72 2.70 16.55
C ASP A 17 -8.34 2.37 15.11
N PRO A 18 -9.30 1.88 14.30
CA PRO A 18 -9.03 1.48 12.93
C PRO A 18 -8.53 2.64 12.07
N ASN A 19 -7.61 2.32 11.15
CA ASN A 19 -7.07 3.27 10.20
C ASN A 19 -8.10 3.54 9.09
N PRO A 20 -8.53 4.80 8.88
CA PRO A 20 -9.54 5.10 7.85
C PRO A 20 -9.09 4.81 6.42
N CYS A 21 -7.78 4.72 6.16
CA CYS A 21 -7.26 4.34 4.84
C CYS A 21 -7.50 2.86 4.51
N LEU A 22 -7.85 2.05 5.51
CA LEU A 22 -8.01 0.62 5.37
C LEU A 22 -9.44 0.19 5.64
N ALA A 23 -9.95 -0.72 4.82
CA ALA A 23 -11.21 -1.41 5.11
C ALA A 23 -11.00 -2.52 6.14
N SER A 24 -9.82 -3.15 6.14
CA SER A 24 -9.45 -4.16 7.11
C SER A 24 -7.94 -4.30 7.22
N LEU A 25 -7.49 -4.82 8.34
CA LEU A 25 -6.09 -5.19 8.59
C LEU A 25 -6.08 -6.39 9.54
N SER A 26 -5.46 -7.48 9.12
CA SER A 26 -5.42 -8.70 9.92
C SER A 26 -4.12 -9.45 9.69
N ALA A 27 -3.68 -10.19 10.72
CA ALA A 27 -2.57 -11.12 10.58
C ALA A 27 -3.08 -12.46 10.01
N ASP A 28 -2.23 -13.16 9.30
CA ASP A 28 -2.48 -14.54 8.92
C ASP A 28 -2.60 -15.38 10.21
N GLY A 29 -3.61 -16.27 10.26
CA GLY A 29 -3.86 -17.08 11.45
C GLY A 29 -2.68 -17.93 11.89
N ASP A 30 -1.86 -18.38 10.94
CA ASP A 30 -0.72 -19.25 11.19
C ASP A 30 0.61 -18.50 11.24
N ASN A 31 0.65 -17.23 10.83
CA ASN A 31 1.90 -16.48 10.71
C ASN A 31 1.70 -15.01 11.07
N LEU A 32 2.20 -14.64 12.25
CA LEU A 32 2.10 -13.26 12.76
C LEU A 32 2.94 -12.28 11.92
N TYR A 33 3.88 -12.75 11.12
CA TYR A 33 4.76 -11.92 10.28
C TYR A 33 4.22 -11.73 8.86
N LYS A 34 3.01 -12.21 8.60
CA LYS A 34 2.31 -11.99 7.34
C LYS A 34 0.93 -11.45 7.62
N TRP A 35 0.67 -10.24 7.14
CA TRP A 35 -0.61 -9.56 7.34
C TRP A 35 -1.27 -9.30 6.00
N THR A 36 -2.58 -9.12 6.04
CA THR A 36 -3.36 -8.69 4.88
C THR A 36 -4.11 -7.42 5.24
N ALA A 37 -3.97 -6.42 4.37
CA ALA A 37 -4.75 -5.19 4.45
C ALA A 37 -5.68 -5.12 3.24
N VAL A 38 -6.83 -4.49 3.42
CA VAL A 38 -7.65 -4.04 2.30
C VAL A 38 -7.63 -2.52 2.31
N MET A 39 -6.97 -1.94 1.30
CA MET A 39 -6.75 -0.50 1.20
C MET A 39 -7.87 0.15 0.39
N ARG A 40 -8.37 1.29 0.89
CA ARG A 40 -9.38 2.07 0.20
C ARG A 40 -8.73 3.11 -0.71
N GLY A 41 -9.30 3.32 -1.89
CA GLY A 41 -8.94 4.47 -2.71
C GLY A 41 -9.38 5.77 -2.04
N THR A 42 -8.51 6.77 -2.09
CA THR A 42 -8.78 8.06 -1.47
C THR A 42 -9.90 8.80 -2.20
N GLU A 43 -10.87 9.28 -1.45
CA GLU A 43 -11.97 10.10 -1.98
C GLU A 43 -11.41 11.36 -2.64
N GLY A 44 -11.98 11.74 -3.78
CA GLY A 44 -11.53 12.89 -4.55
C GLY A 44 -10.35 12.62 -5.48
N THR A 45 -9.85 11.40 -5.52
CA THR A 45 -8.80 10.97 -6.46
C THR A 45 -9.36 9.99 -7.49
N ALA A 46 -8.56 9.70 -8.52
CA ALA A 46 -8.95 8.71 -9.52
C ALA A 46 -9.06 7.28 -8.95
N TYR A 47 -8.46 7.03 -7.78
CA TYR A 47 -8.54 5.75 -7.07
C TYR A 47 -9.81 5.58 -6.24
N GLU A 48 -10.63 6.62 -6.14
CA GLU A 48 -11.87 6.60 -5.36
C GLU A 48 -12.73 5.39 -5.70
N ASN A 49 -13.35 4.81 -4.69
CA ASN A 49 -14.19 3.61 -4.77
C ASN A 49 -13.43 2.30 -5.03
N GLY A 50 -12.10 2.36 -5.15
CA GLY A 50 -11.29 1.16 -5.27
C GLY A 50 -11.02 0.49 -3.93
N LEU A 51 -10.91 -0.84 -3.96
CA LEU A 51 -10.46 -1.65 -2.83
C LEU A 51 -9.37 -2.60 -3.32
N TRP A 52 -8.21 -2.55 -2.67
CA TRP A 52 -7.06 -3.38 -3.04
C TRP A 52 -6.65 -4.25 -1.87
N GLN A 53 -6.52 -5.53 -2.13
CA GLN A 53 -5.92 -6.46 -1.17
C GLN A 53 -4.39 -6.31 -1.24
N VAL A 54 -3.78 -6.05 -0.10
CA VAL A 54 -2.33 -5.84 0.02
C VAL A 54 -1.77 -6.86 0.99
N GLU A 55 -0.79 -7.64 0.52
CA GLU A 55 -0.04 -8.57 1.38
C GLU A 55 1.12 -7.82 2.00
N ILE A 56 1.28 -7.95 3.31
CA ILE A 56 2.34 -7.29 4.08
C ILE A 56 3.23 -8.37 4.67
N ASN A 57 4.50 -8.36 4.27
CA ASN A 57 5.51 -9.28 4.78
C ASN A 57 6.41 -8.55 5.77
N ILE A 58 6.48 -9.03 7.00
CA ILE A 58 7.15 -8.38 8.10
C ILE A 58 8.45 -9.13 8.39
N PRO A 59 9.61 -8.43 8.39
CA PRO A 59 10.87 -9.09 8.69
C PRO A 59 10.99 -9.50 10.15
N GLU A 60 11.77 -10.54 10.43
CA GLU A 60 11.96 -11.03 11.80
C GLU A 60 12.57 -9.98 12.73
N ASN A 61 13.39 -9.09 12.19
CA ASN A 61 14.01 -8.00 12.95
C ASN A 61 13.15 -6.74 13.02
N TYR A 62 11.86 -6.83 12.63
CA TYR A 62 10.91 -5.74 12.81
C TYR A 62 10.94 -5.27 14.28
N PRO A 63 10.96 -3.99 14.60
CA PRO A 63 10.78 -2.81 13.74
C PRO A 63 12.07 -2.16 13.25
N LEU A 64 13.22 -2.83 13.30
CA LEU A 64 14.48 -2.27 12.81
C LEU A 64 14.46 -2.10 11.30
N GLN A 65 13.79 -3.00 10.59
CA GLN A 65 13.55 -2.89 9.16
C GLN A 65 12.05 -2.77 8.87
N PRO A 66 11.69 -2.06 7.80
CA PRO A 66 10.29 -1.90 7.41
C PRO A 66 9.68 -3.18 6.86
N PRO A 67 8.34 -3.29 6.86
CA PRO A 67 7.67 -4.35 6.11
C PRO A 67 7.81 -4.12 4.62
N THR A 68 7.60 -5.18 3.83
CA THR A 68 7.43 -5.08 2.39
C THR A 68 5.96 -5.32 2.05
N MET A 69 5.49 -4.74 0.95
CA MET A 69 4.09 -4.82 0.56
C MET A 69 3.94 -5.25 -0.89
N LEU A 70 2.92 -6.09 -1.14
CA LEU A 70 2.55 -6.55 -2.47
C LEU A 70 1.06 -6.33 -2.66
N PHE A 71 0.70 -5.56 -3.69
CA PHE A 71 -0.69 -5.43 -4.08
C PHE A 71 -1.13 -6.72 -4.79
N ARG A 72 -2.04 -7.46 -4.20
CA ARG A 72 -2.63 -8.66 -4.82
C ARG A 72 -3.70 -8.30 -5.83
N THR A 73 -4.37 -7.17 -5.63
CA THR A 73 -5.28 -6.60 -6.60
C THR A 73 -4.50 -5.68 -7.52
N LYS A 74 -4.69 -5.82 -8.84
CA LYS A 74 -3.96 -4.99 -9.80
C LYS A 74 -4.30 -3.51 -9.63
N ILE A 75 -3.28 -2.67 -9.71
CA ILE A 75 -3.38 -1.22 -9.57
C ILE A 75 -2.45 -0.54 -10.56
N CYS A 76 -2.94 0.55 -11.16
CA CYS A 76 -2.13 1.38 -12.05
C CYS A 76 -1.52 2.51 -11.24
N HIS A 77 -0.22 2.42 -10.95
CA HIS A 77 0.53 3.43 -10.22
C HIS A 77 2.01 3.38 -10.61
N PRO A 78 2.69 4.54 -10.77
CA PRO A 78 4.12 4.56 -11.17
C PRO A 78 5.04 3.75 -10.26
N ASN A 79 4.75 3.69 -8.97
CA ASN A 79 5.62 3.07 -7.96
C ASN A 79 5.18 1.66 -7.56
N ILE A 80 4.26 1.06 -8.30
CA ILE A 80 3.79 -0.30 -8.05
C ILE A 80 3.89 -1.10 -9.34
N HIS A 81 4.61 -2.23 -9.28
CA HIS A 81 4.77 -3.11 -10.43
C HIS A 81 3.41 -3.69 -10.81
N PHE A 82 2.99 -3.49 -12.05
CA PHE A 82 1.63 -3.86 -12.48
C PHE A 82 1.37 -5.36 -12.39
N ASP A 83 2.34 -6.18 -12.79
CA ASP A 83 2.17 -7.64 -12.82
C ASP A 83 2.39 -8.30 -11.46
N THR A 84 3.42 -7.88 -10.72
CA THR A 84 3.78 -8.50 -9.43
C THR A 84 3.08 -7.87 -8.24
N GLY A 85 2.66 -6.61 -8.34
CA GLY A 85 2.11 -5.85 -7.23
C GLY A 85 3.15 -5.29 -6.26
N GLU A 86 4.44 -5.47 -6.57
CA GLU A 86 5.52 -5.00 -5.71
C GLU A 86 5.48 -3.48 -5.57
N VAL A 87 5.49 -2.99 -4.31
CA VAL A 87 5.57 -1.58 -3.99
C VAL A 87 7.04 -1.17 -3.97
N CYS A 88 7.36 0.00 -4.54
CA CYS A 88 8.72 0.54 -4.53
C CYS A 88 9.27 0.57 -3.10
N ILE A 89 10.36 -0.16 -2.89
CA ILE A 89 10.95 -0.32 -1.55
C ILE A 89 11.44 1.00 -0.98
N ASP A 90 11.88 1.94 -1.84
CA ASP A 90 12.37 3.25 -1.40
C ASP A 90 11.30 4.07 -0.69
N VAL A 91 10.04 3.92 -1.11
CA VAL A 91 8.91 4.62 -0.46
C VAL A 91 8.79 4.22 1.02
N LEU A 92 8.98 2.93 1.32
CA LEU A 92 8.89 2.44 2.69
C LEU A 92 10.18 2.67 3.47
N LYS A 93 11.35 2.54 2.84
CA LYS A 93 12.64 2.68 3.52
C LYS A 93 13.01 4.10 3.89
N THR A 94 12.71 5.08 3.03
CA THR A 94 13.20 6.45 3.18
C THR A 94 12.76 7.10 4.48
N GLN A 95 11.55 6.83 4.95
CA GLN A 95 10.99 7.46 6.13
C GLN A 95 10.83 6.48 7.30
N TRP A 96 11.21 5.24 7.12
CA TRP A 96 11.00 4.23 8.16
C TRP A 96 11.83 4.51 9.42
N SER A 97 11.19 4.36 10.55
CA SER A 97 11.83 4.31 11.86
C SER A 97 11.05 3.36 12.77
N PRO A 98 11.66 2.89 13.88
CA PRO A 98 10.94 2.03 14.83
C PRO A 98 9.72 2.68 15.50
N ALA A 99 9.56 3.99 15.38
CA ALA A 99 8.35 4.69 15.85
C ALA A 99 7.14 4.45 14.95
N TRP A 100 7.35 4.04 13.70
CA TRP A 100 6.27 3.71 12.77
C TRP A 100 5.67 2.34 13.09
N THR A 101 4.43 2.16 12.67
CA THR A 101 3.70 0.89 12.81
C THR A 101 3.37 0.35 11.41
N ILE A 102 2.88 -0.89 11.36
CA ILE A 102 2.33 -1.45 10.11
C ILE A 102 1.20 -0.56 9.58
N SER A 103 0.32 -0.09 10.47
CA SER A 103 -0.76 0.82 10.09
C SER A 103 -0.23 2.14 9.53
N SER A 104 0.81 2.72 10.13
CA SER A 104 1.45 3.94 9.61
C SER A 104 2.07 3.72 8.23
N ALA A 105 2.69 2.56 8.01
CA ALA A 105 3.25 2.20 6.71
C ALA A 105 2.16 2.12 5.65
N CYS A 106 1.00 1.57 5.98
CA CYS A 106 -0.16 1.56 5.09
C CYS A 106 -0.64 2.97 4.75
N THR A 107 -0.64 3.87 5.74
CA THR A 107 -0.98 5.28 5.52
C THR A 107 0.00 5.93 4.54
N ALA A 108 1.30 5.65 4.68
CA ALA A 108 2.32 6.17 3.77
C ALA A 108 2.11 5.68 2.33
N VAL A 109 1.79 4.41 2.16
CA VAL A 109 1.50 3.85 0.83
C VAL A 109 0.21 4.46 0.25
N SER A 110 -0.81 4.64 1.07
CA SER A 110 -2.05 5.32 0.65
C SER A 110 -1.78 6.75 0.18
N ALA A 111 -0.94 7.49 0.90
CA ALA A 111 -0.54 8.84 0.52
C ALA A 111 0.24 8.85 -0.81
N MET A 112 1.10 7.86 -1.03
CA MET A 112 1.85 7.71 -2.28
C MET A 112 0.93 7.54 -3.49
N LEU A 113 -0.24 6.95 -3.33
CA LEU A 113 -1.19 6.82 -4.45
C LEU A 113 -1.55 8.19 -5.05
N SER A 114 -1.69 9.20 -4.21
CA SER A 114 -2.01 10.58 -4.64
C SER A 114 -0.76 11.39 -5.01
N LEU A 115 0.41 11.02 -4.51
CA LEU A 115 1.67 11.73 -4.69
C LEU A 115 2.74 10.76 -5.21
N PRO A 116 2.64 10.34 -6.49
CA PRO A 116 3.60 9.38 -7.04
C PRO A 116 5.00 9.95 -7.13
N GLU A 117 5.99 9.05 -7.05
CA GLU A 117 7.42 9.36 -7.18
C GLU A 117 7.91 8.86 -8.54
N PRO A 118 7.83 9.69 -9.61
CA PRO A 118 8.13 9.20 -10.96
C PRO A 118 9.59 8.84 -11.21
N ASP A 119 10.50 9.28 -10.31
CA ASP A 119 11.93 8.97 -10.44
C ASP A 119 12.31 7.56 -9.96
N SER A 120 11.40 6.84 -9.33
CA SER A 120 11.60 5.45 -8.89
C SER A 120 10.54 4.53 -9.51
N PRO A 121 10.44 4.45 -10.86
CA PRO A 121 9.33 3.78 -11.50
C PRO A 121 9.43 2.26 -11.47
N LEU A 122 8.31 1.61 -11.16
CA LEU A 122 8.10 0.16 -11.35
C LEU A 122 7.08 -0.10 -12.46
N ASN A 123 6.26 0.91 -12.78
CA ASN A 123 5.38 0.91 -13.94
C ASN A 123 5.81 2.06 -14.84
N ILE A 124 6.57 1.74 -15.89
CA ILE A 124 7.21 2.75 -16.74
C ILE A 124 6.18 3.56 -17.51
N ASP A 125 5.12 2.92 -18.01
CA ASP A 125 4.08 3.62 -18.77
C ASP A 125 3.35 4.65 -17.91
N ALA A 126 2.98 4.28 -16.69
CA ALA A 126 2.36 5.20 -15.74
C ALA A 126 3.30 6.33 -15.35
N ALA A 127 4.59 6.03 -15.11
CA ALA A 127 5.59 7.03 -14.79
C ALA A 127 5.78 8.04 -15.92
N ASN A 128 5.76 7.58 -17.16
CA ASN A 128 5.89 8.46 -18.32
C ASN A 128 4.69 9.41 -18.45
N LEU A 129 3.48 8.95 -18.19
CA LEU A 129 2.30 9.82 -18.19
C LEU A 129 2.41 10.92 -17.14
N VAL A 130 2.91 10.60 -15.95
CA VAL A 130 3.14 11.58 -14.88
C VAL A 130 4.21 12.60 -15.31
N ARG A 131 5.33 12.15 -15.87
CA ARG A 131 6.41 13.03 -16.32
C ARG A 131 5.98 13.95 -17.44
N CYS A 132 5.12 13.47 -18.35
CA CYS A 132 4.58 14.27 -19.45
C CYS A 132 3.52 15.27 -18.99
N GLY A 133 3.06 15.18 -17.74
CA GLY A 133 2.00 16.03 -17.20
C GLY A 133 0.63 15.77 -17.80
N ASP A 134 0.42 14.58 -18.39
CA ASP A 134 -0.87 14.21 -18.97
C ASP A 134 -1.81 13.66 -17.88
N GLU A 135 -2.33 14.55 -17.06
CA GLU A 135 -3.21 14.20 -15.94
C GLU A 135 -4.48 13.51 -16.39
N SER A 136 -5.05 13.96 -17.51
CA SER A 136 -6.29 13.41 -18.05
C SER A 136 -6.12 11.95 -18.49
N ALA A 137 -5.04 11.64 -19.20
CA ALA A 137 -4.73 10.28 -19.62
C ALA A 137 -4.43 9.38 -18.40
N MET A 138 -3.68 9.90 -17.42
CA MET A 138 -3.36 9.17 -16.21
C MET A 138 -4.62 8.85 -15.39
N GLU A 139 -5.48 9.82 -15.15
CA GLU A 139 -6.74 9.61 -14.44
C GLU A 139 -7.65 8.61 -15.16
N GLY A 140 -7.77 8.71 -16.47
CA GLY A 140 -8.57 7.78 -17.28
C GLY A 140 -8.05 6.34 -17.15
N LEU A 141 -6.73 6.18 -17.19
CA LEU A 141 -6.10 4.87 -17.04
C LEU A 141 -6.32 4.29 -15.64
N ILE A 142 -6.15 5.10 -14.59
CA ILE A 142 -6.39 4.68 -13.21
C ILE A 142 -7.84 4.23 -13.04
N ARG A 143 -8.81 5.04 -13.49
CA ARG A 143 -10.24 4.72 -13.36
C ARG A 143 -10.60 3.45 -14.11
N TYR A 144 -10.03 3.25 -15.29
CA TYR A 144 -10.23 2.03 -16.06
C TYR A 144 -9.84 0.79 -15.26
N TYR A 145 -8.65 0.81 -14.65
CA TYR A 145 -8.15 -0.32 -13.87
C TYR A 145 -8.87 -0.47 -12.52
N VAL A 146 -9.30 0.62 -11.89
CA VAL A 146 -10.16 0.54 -10.70
C VAL A 146 -11.44 -0.22 -11.02
N ASN A 147 -12.09 0.14 -12.10
CA ASN A 147 -13.35 -0.51 -12.52
C ASN A 147 -13.14 -1.98 -12.89
N LYS A 148 -12.02 -2.28 -13.52
CA LYS A 148 -11.73 -3.64 -14.00
C LYS A 148 -11.34 -4.61 -12.87
N TYR A 149 -10.54 -4.16 -11.90
CA TYR A 149 -9.93 -5.04 -10.92
C TYR A 149 -10.28 -4.73 -9.46
N ALA A 150 -10.66 -3.51 -9.13
CA ALA A 150 -10.74 -3.02 -7.76
C ALA A 150 -12.10 -2.43 -7.39
N SER A 151 -13.14 -2.73 -8.13
CA SER A 151 -14.47 -2.14 -7.92
C SER A 151 -15.19 -2.62 -6.64
N GLY A 152 -14.65 -3.59 -5.93
CA GLY A 152 -15.24 -4.10 -4.70
C GLY A 152 -16.42 -5.06 -4.92
N ASN A 153 -16.67 -5.45 -6.16
CA ASN A 153 -17.73 -6.41 -6.51
C ASN A 153 -17.17 -7.79 -6.80
#